data_ebd7585f034686cbc7adb7a7d15d0b20
#
_entry.id   ebd7585f034686cbc7adb7a7d15d0b20
#
_cell.length_a   1.000
_cell.length_b   1.000
_cell.length_c   1.000
_cell.angle_alpha   90.00
_cell.angle_beta   90.00
_cell.angle_gamma   90.00
#
_symmetry.space_group_name_H-M   'P 1'
#
loop_
_entity.id
_entity.type
_entity.pdbx_description
1 polymer ?
#
loop_
_entity_poly.entity_id
_entity_poly.type
_entity_poly.pdbx_seq_one_letter_code
_entity_poly.pdbx_strand_id
1 'polypeptide(L)'
;EYTVAQFAEKPSLEVAQAYLAGGQHTWNSGMFVLRASTWLKALQQFRPDIAAATQAAWQSNTVDTPFIRPNKEAFSQVPSESVDYAVMEKCPGSSFPIHMVPLDAGWNDLGAWDAVWQVNQDGHQDAQGNVVQGDALLADTSNTFIHASSRLVGTVGVSNLIVVETADAVLVADRSQSQNVKKLVQQLEKQKREELSLHRKVHRPWGWYDSIDEAERFKVKRIQVKPGASLSLQKHHHRAEHWIVVKGTAEVTCGDKVTLVTENQSTYIPLGEVHRLANPGSIPLEIIEVQSGSYLGEDDIVRFEDTYGRVG
;
A
#
# COMPACT_ATOMS: atom_id res chain seq x y z
N GLU A 1 -28.75 -11.73 -18.06
CA GLU A 1 -28.89 -10.39 -17.46
C GLU A 1 -30.21 -10.34 -16.68
N TYR A 2 -30.15 -9.82 -15.47
CA TYR A 2 -31.32 -9.70 -14.57
C TYR A 2 -31.40 -8.29 -14.04
N THR A 3 -32.59 -7.75 -13.93
CA THR A 3 -32.81 -6.47 -13.27
C THR A 3 -32.73 -6.65 -11.76
N VAL A 4 -31.94 -5.83 -11.07
CA VAL A 4 -31.79 -5.89 -9.62
C VAL A 4 -33.00 -5.20 -8.97
N ALA A 5 -33.78 -5.97 -8.22
CA ALA A 5 -34.94 -5.47 -7.49
C ALA A 5 -34.56 -4.88 -6.12
N GLN A 6 -33.52 -5.41 -5.52
CA GLN A 6 -32.98 -4.98 -4.22
C GLN A 6 -31.47 -5.11 -4.21
N PHE A 7 -30.81 -4.13 -3.63
CA PHE A 7 -29.37 -4.18 -3.31
C PHE A 7 -29.25 -4.01 -1.79
N ALA A 8 -28.54 -4.92 -1.13
CA ALA A 8 -28.35 -4.90 0.31
C ALA A 8 -26.89 -5.11 0.66
N GLU A 9 -26.31 -4.16 1.38
CA GLU A 9 -24.92 -4.19 1.82
C GLU A 9 -24.84 -4.69 3.27
N LYS A 10 -23.99 -5.68 3.54
CA LYS A 10 -23.73 -6.25 4.87
C LYS A 10 -24.96 -6.60 5.69
N PRO A 11 -25.88 -7.46 5.18
CA PRO A 11 -27.02 -7.92 5.95
C PRO A 11 -26.57 -8.69 7.21
N SER A 12 -27.42 -8.78 8.23
CA SER A 12 -27.15 -9.67 9.37
C SER A 12 -27.02 -11.12 8.93
N LEU A 13 -26.36 -11.95 9.73
CA LEU A 13 -26.18 -13.39 9.42
C LEU A 13 -27.51 -14.10 9.14
N GLU A 14 -28.55 -13.84 9.95
CA GLU A 14 -29.89 -14.43 9.79
C GLU A 14 -30.52 -14.02 8.45
N VAL A 15 -30.40 -12.73 8.09
CA VAL A 15 -30.91 -12.20 6.80
C VAL A 15 -30.15 -12.79 5.63
N ALA A 16 -28.81 -12.89 5.73
CA ALA A 16 -27.98 -13.50 4.68
C ALA A 16 -28.34 -14.98 4.46
N GLN A 17 -28.56 -15.74 5.53
CA GLN A 17 -29.00 -17.13 5.45
C GLN A 17 -30.38 -17.26 4.81
N ALA A 18 -31.31 -16.36 5.14
CA ALA A 18 -32.64 -16.34 4.51
C ALA A 18 -32.57 -16.00 3.03
N TYR A 19 -31.70 -15.07 2.62
CA TYR A 19 -31.45 -14.73 1.21
C TYR A 19 -30.90 -15.94 0.42
N LEU A 20 -29.95 -16.67 1.00
CA LEU A 20 -29.42 -17.88 0.36
C LEU A 20 -30.49 -18.99 0.24
N ALA A 21 -31.24 -19.22 1.28
CA ALA A 21 -32.31 -20.23 1.28
C ALA A 21 -33.42 -19.90 0.27
N GLY A 22 -33.71 -18.62 0.05
CA GLY A 22 -34.69 -18.13 -0.91
C GLY A 22 -34.27 -18.23 -2.39
N GLY A 23 -32.98 -18.38 -2.68
CA GLY A 23 -32.46 -18.57 -4.03
C GLY A 23 -32.67 -17.40 -4.99
N GLN A 24 -33.13 -16.24 -4.49
CA GLN A 24 -33.40 -15.03 -5.28
C GLN A 24 -32.27 -13.98 -5.17
N HIS A 25 -31.24 -14.25 -4.35
CA HIS A 25 -30.15 -13.34 -4.09
C HIS A 25 -28.84 -13.93 -4.59
N THR A 26 -27.94 -13.06 -5.01
CA THR A 26 -26.57 -13.40 -5.43
C THR A 26 -25.58 -12.53 -4.67
N TRP A 27 -24.37 -13.04 -4.51
CA TRP A 27 -23.26 -12.25 -3.97
C TRP A 27 -22.86 -11.14 -4.94
N ASN A 28 -22.68 -9.93 -4.41
CA ASN A 28 -22.13 -8.82 -5.17
C ASN A 28 -20.60 -8.91 -5.18
N SER A 29 -20.00 -8.91 -6.38
CA SER A 29 -18.55 -8.88 -6.55
C SER A 29 -17.90 -7.50 -6.30
N GLY A 30 -18.72 -6.46 -6.15
CA GLY A 30 -18.23 -5.07 -6.08
C GLY A 30 -17.72 -4.53 -7.43
N MET A 31 -17.89 -5.26 -8.52
CA MET A 31 -17.50 -4.82 -9.86
C MET A 31 -18.67 -4.14 -10.55
N PHE A 32 -18.56 -2.83 -10.74
CA PHE A 32 -19.58 -2.03 -11.43
C PHE A 32 -19.07 -1.54 -12.77
N VAL A 33 -19.84 -1.78 -13.84
CA VAL A 33 -19.53 -1.32 -15.19
C VAL A 33 -20.56 -0.31 -15.62
N LEU A 34 -20.16 0.93 -15.76
CA LEU A 34 -21.08 2.03 -16.06
C LEU A 34 -20.35 3.18 -16.78
N ARG A 35 -21.12 4.04 -17.46
CA ARG A 35 -20.56 5.26 -18.05
C ARG A 35 -20.30 6.30 -16.95
N ALA A 36 -19.18 7.01 -17.04
CA ALA A 36 -18.86 8.11 -16.10
C ALA A 36 -19.98 9.14 -16.00
N SER A 37 -20.63 9.48 -17.13
CA SER A 37 -21.77 10.42 -17.14
C SER A 37 -22.99 9.89 -16.37
N THR A 38 -23.24 8.57 -16.38
CA THR A 38 -24.31 7.94 -15.61
C THR A 38 -23.98 7.99 -14.11
N TRP A 39 -22.73 7.70 -13.76
CA TRP A 39 -22.23 7.81 -12.37
C TRP A 39 -22.43 9.22 -11.81
N LEU A 40 -21.98 10.23 -12.55
CA LEU A 40 -22.08 11.63 -12.10
C LEU A 40 -23.54 12.07 -11.91
N LYS A 41 -24.44 11.64 -12.78
CA LYS A 41 -25.89 11.93 -12.65
C LYS A 41 -26.50 11.22 -11.45
N ALA A 42 -26.17 9.95 -11.22
CA ALA A 42 -26.65 9.18 -10.08
C ALA A 42 -26.14 9.78 -8.76
N LEU A 43 -24.86 10.12 -8.69
CA LEU A 43 -24.26 10.76 -7.53
C LEU A 43 -24.94 12.13 -7.25
N GLN A 44 -25.16 12.93 -8.30
CA GLN A 44 -25.87 14.21 -8.17
C GLN A 44 -27.30 14.04 -7.65
N GLN A 45 -27.99 12.97 -8.05
CA GLN A 45 -29.36 12.70 -7.58
C GLN A 45 -29.40 12.19 -6.14
N PHE A 46 -28.55 11.24 -5.79
CA PHE A 46 -28.63 10.52 -4.51
C PHE A 46 -27.79 11.14 -3.39
N ARG A 47 -26.69 11.81 -3.77
CA ARG A 47 -25.74 12.47 -2.85
C ARG A 47 -25.20 13.77 -3.47
N PRO A 48 -26.05 14.78 -3.59
CA PRO A 48 -25.64 16.08 -4.13
C PRO A 48 -24.54 16.76 -3.32
N ASP A 49 -24.45 16.48 -2.02
CA ASP A 49 -23.38 16.94 -1.12
C ASP A 49 -22.01 16.38 -1.55
N ILE A 50 -21.90 15.06 -1.78
CA ILE A 50 -20.67 14.42 -2.28
C ILE A 50 -20.33 14.94 -3.68
N ALA A 51 -21.33 15.05 -4.56
CA ALA A 51 -21.13 15.52 -5.92
C ALA A 51 -20.56 16.96 -5.95
N ALA A 52 -21.15 17.87 -5.17
CA ALA A 52 -20.69 19.25 -5.09
C ALA A 52 -19.28 19.38 -4.49
N ALA A 53 -19.00 18.67 -3.38
CA ALA A 53 -17.69 18.71 -2.73
C ALA A 53 -16.58 18.12 -3.63
N THR A 54 -16.87 17.00 -4.31
CA THR A 54 -15.93 16.38 -5.25
C THR A 54 -15.65 17.29 -6.45
N GLN A 55 -16.70 17.95 -6.98
CA GLN A 55 -16.55 18.91 -8.07
C GLN A 55 -15.69 20.11 -7.67
N ALA A 56 -15.90 20.66 -6.48
CA ALA A 56 -15.08 21.75 -5.95
C ALA A 56 -13.60 21.36 -5.82
N ALA A 57 -13.33 20.17 -5.28
CA ALA A 57 -11.96 19.65 -5.17
C ALA A 57 -11.30 19.44 -6.55
N TRP A 58 -12.07 19.00 -7.54
CA TRP A 58 -11.58 18.81 -8.90
C TRP A 58 -11.34 20.11 -9.65
N GLN A 59 -12.19 21.10 -9.51
CA GLN A 59 -12.03 22.43 -10.17
C GLN A 59 -10.73 23.13 -9.74
N SER A 60 -10.28 22.89 -8.54
CA SER A 60 -9.05 23.47 -7.97
C SER A 60 -7.85 22.49 -8.04
N ASN A 61 -7.86 21.55 -8.99
CA ASN A 61 -6.78 20.58 -9.14
C ASN A 61 -5.47 21.23 -9.61
N THR A 62 -4.36 20.54 -9.34
CA THR A 62 -3.05 20.87 -9.86
C THR A 62 -2.51 19.73 -10.73
N VAL A 63 -1.81 20.10 -11.81
CA VAL A 63 -1.14 19.12 -12.67
C VAL A 63 0.28 18.92 -12.14
N ASP A 64 0.58 17.69 -11.74
CA ASP A 64 1.90 17.23 -11.30
C ASP A 64 2.25 15.99 -12.13
N THR A 65 2.72 16.23 -13.34
CA THR A 65 2.92 15.19 -14.36
C THR A 65 3.72 13.99 -13.84
N PRO A 66 3.19 12.74 -13.96
CA PRO A 66 2.00 12.34 -14.71
C PRO A 66 0.66 12.37 -13.93
N PHE A 67 0.61 13.03 -12.78
CA PHE A 67 -0.55 13.04 -11.89
C PHE A 67 -1.39 14.31 -12.07
N ILE A 68 -2.70 14.19 -11.84
CA ILE A 68 -3.60 15.30 -11.60
C ILE A 68 -4.07 15.16 -10.15
N ARG A 69 -3.77 16.16 -9.32
CA ARG A 69 -4.06 16.14 -7.89
C ARG A 69 -5.27 17.03 -7.58
N PRO A 70 -6.38 16.49 -7.05
CA PRO A 70 -7.45 17.30 -6.50
C PRO A 70 -6.91 18.21 -5.40
N ASN A 71 -7.55 19.37 -5.21
CA ASN A 71 -7.19 20.24 -4.08
C ASN A 71 -7.41 19.49 -2.75
N LYS A 72 -6.38 19.44 -1.92
CA LYS A 72 -6.34 18.63 -0.69
C LYS A 72 -7.36 19.10 0.34
N GLU A 73 -7.45 20.41 0.56
CA GLU A 73 -8.34 21.03 1.54
C GLU A 73 -9.79 20.81 1.14
N ALA A 74 -10.13 21.06 -0.13
CA ALA A 74 -11.47 20.83 -0.65
C ALA A 74 -11.83 19.33 -0.65
N PHE A 75 -10.89 18.44 -0.99
CA PHE A 75 -11.13 17.00 -0.97
C PHE A 75 -11.38 16.45 0.44
N SER A 76 -10.72 17.03 1.46
CA SER A 76 -10.93 16.65 2.87
C SER A 76 -12.34 16.96 3.39
N GLN A 77 -13.10 17.81 2.69
CA GLN A 77 -14.50 18.13 3.00
C GLN A 77 -15.50 17.17 2.35
N VAL A 78 -15.03 16.25 1.49
CA VAL A 78 -15.94 15.28 0.85
C VAL A 78 -16.43 14.30 1.91
N PRO A 79 -17.76 14.12 2.09
CA PRO A 79 -18.29 13.12 3.00
C PRO A 79 -17.80 11.70 2.64
N SER A 80 -17.30 10.96 3.63
CA SER A 80 -16.80 9.60 3.45
C SER A 80 -17.95 8.60 3.56
N GLU A 81 -18.35 8.03 2.42
CA GLU A 81 -19.36 6.98 2.37
C GLU A 81 -19.05 6.00 1.23
N SER A 82 -19.37 4.71 1.42
CA SER A 82 -19.14 3.73 0.35
C SER A 82 -20.10 3.97 -0.82
N VAL A 83 -19.67 3.58 -2.01
CA VAL A 83 -20.47 3.60 -3.23
C VAL A 83 -21.80 2.85 -3.07
N ASP A 84 -21.78 1.77 -2.29
CA ASP A 84 -22.93 0.91 -2.03
C ASP A 84 -24.05 1.69 -1.33
N TYR A 85 -23.75 2.30 -0.20
CA TYR A 85 -24.74 3.12 0.55
C TYR A 85 -25.05 4.45 -0.12
N ALA A 86 -24.05 5.09 -0.71
CA ALA A 86 -24.21 6.40 -1.32
C ALA A 86 -25.15 6.35 -2.55
N VAL A 87 -25.01 5.30 -3.38
CA VAL A 87 -25.66 5.22 -4.68
C VAL A 87 -26.36 3.88 -4.93
N MET A 88 -25.67 2.74 -4.80
CA MET A 88 -26.14 1.45 -5.32
C MET A 88 -27.43 0.98 -4.66
N GLU A 89 -27.58 1.10 -3.34
CA GLU A 89 -28.80 0.74 -2.63
C GLU A 89 -30.02 1.60 -3.02
N LYS A 90 -29.78 2.80 -3.58
CA LYS A 90 -30.82 3.75 -4.00
C LYS A 90 -31.22 3.60 -5.46
N CYS A 91 -30.48 2.84 -6.24
CA CYS A 91 -30.74 2.63 -7.66
C CYS A 91 -31.96 1.77 -7.97
N PRO A 92 -32.23 0.64 -7.27
CA PRO A 92 -33.42 -0.17 -7.56
C PRO A 92 -34.70 0.63 -7.46
N GLY A 93 -35.56 0.54 -8.49
CA GLY A 93 -36.80 1.31 -8.57
C GLY A 93 -36.66 2.80 -8.93
N SER A 94 -35.43 3.29 -9.17
CA SER A 94 -35.15 4.67 -9.58
C SER A 94 -35.00 4.80 -11.10
N SER A 95 -34.63 6.01 -11.55
CA SER A 95 -34.27 6.29 -12.96
C SER A 95 -32.90 5.70 -13.36
N PHE A 96 -32.20 5.06 -12.44
CA PHE A 96 -30.90 4.39 -12.66
C PHE A 96 -31.01 2.90 -12.37
N PRO A 97 -31.61 2.10 -13.28
CA PRO A 97 -31.74 0.66 -13.07
C PRO A 97 -30.37 -0.01 -13.03
N ILE A 98 -30.20 -0.97 -12.14
CA ILE A 98 -29.03 -1.86 -12.08
C ILE A 98 -29.41 -3.19 -12.73
N HIS A 99 -28.52 -3.68 -13.57
CA HIS A 99 -28.60 -5.01 -14.12
C HIS A 99 -27.45 -5.87 -13.59
N MET A 100 -27.75 -7.13 -13.28
CA MET A 100 -26.78 -8.10 -12.81
C MET A 100 -26.52 -9.13 -13.92
N VAL A 101 -25.25 -9.45 -14.11
CA VAL A 101 -24.79 -10.55 -14.97
C VAL A 101 -24.17 -11.60 -14.05
N PRO A 102 -24.72 -12.85 -14.02
CA PRO A 102 -24.10 -13.92 -13.25
C PRO A 102 -22.69 -14.21 -13.76
N LEU A 103 -21.76 -14.36 -12.82
CA LEU A 103 -20.36 -14.68 -13.09
C LEU A 103 -19.97 -15.93 -12.31
N ASP A 104 -19.61 -16.98 -13.03
CA ASP A 104 -19.04 -18.22 -12.47
C ASP A 104 -17.60 -18.36 -13.00
N ALA A 105 -16.68 -17.65 -12.38
CA ALA A 105 -15.29 -17.57 -12.77
C ALA A 105 -14.31 -17.83 -11.61
N GLY A 106 -14.79 -18.50 -10.53
CA GLY A 106 -13.97 -18.70 -9.33
C GLY A 106 -13.54 -17.39 -8.66
N TRP A 107 -14.35 -16.33 -8.78
CA TRP A 107 -14.03 -15.03 -8.23
C TRP A 107 -13.93 -15.06 -6.70
N ASN A 108 -12.91 -14.40 -6.17
CA ASN A 108 -12.71 -14.20 -4.74
C ASN A 108 -12.19 -12.78 -4.52
N ASP A 109 -12.69 -12.09 -3.49
CA ASP A 109 -12.30 -10.71 -3.16
C ASP A 109 -10.93 -10.61 -2.48
N LEU A 110 -10.35 -11.74 -2.06
CA LEU A 110 -9.09 -11.81 -1.31
C LEU A 110 -9.05 -10.86 -0.10
N GLY A 111 -10.21 -10.64 0.50
CA GLY A 111 -10.39 -9.66 1.58
C GLY A 111 -9.76 -10.04 2.92
N ALA A 112 -9.27 -11.28 3.05
CA ALA A 112 -8.57 -11.77 4.25
C ALA A 112 -7.56 -12.86 3.88
N TRP A 113 -6.60 -13.10 4.75
CA TRP A 113 -5.56 -14.12 4.54
C TRP A 113 -6.10 -15.55 4.41
N ASP A 114 -7.25 -15.85 5.02
CA ASP A 114 -7.94 -17.13 4.80
C ASP A 114 -8.42 -17.29 3.35
N ALA A 115 -8.91 -16.23 2.74
CA ALA A 115 -9.25 -16.24 1.32
C ALA A 115 -8.02 -16.44 0.42
N VAL A 116 -6.86 -15.85 0.77
CA VAL A 116 -5.59 -16.10 0.09
C VAL A 116 -5.19 -17.58 0.20
N TRP A 117 -5.33 -18.19 1.38
CA TRP A 117 -5.08 -19.60 1.56
C TRP A 117 -6.02 -20.47 0.69
N GLN A 118 -7.34 -20.16 0.67
CA GLN A 118 -8.32 -20.89 -0.13
C GLN A 118 -8.01 -20.90 -1.62
N VAL A 119 -7.68 -19.72 -2.18
CA VAL A 119 -7.35 -19.59 -3.61
C VAL A 119 -6.04 -20.30 -3.97
N ASN A 120 -5.11 -20.42 -3.03
CA ASN A 120 -3.83 -21.11 -3.25
C ASN A 120 -3.85 -22.60 -2.91
N GLN A 121 -4.99 -23.19 -2.56
CA GLN A 121 -5.08 -24.64 -2.32
C GLN A 121 -4.81 -25.45 -3.58
N ASP A 122 -5.33 -25.01 -4.72
CA ASP A 122 -5.22 -25.72 -5.97
C ASP A 122 -3.76 -25.74 -6.49
N GLY A 123 -3.11 -26.90 -6.35
CA GLY A 123 -1.76 -27.15 -6.85
C GLY A 123 -0.59 -26.68 -5.95
N HIS A 124 -0.88 -26.04 -4.80
CA HIS A 124 0.14 -25.54 -3.87
C HIS A 124 0.02 -26.08 -2.45
N GLN A 125 -0.97 -26.94 -2.19
CA GLN A 125 -1.21 -27.53 -0.88
C GLN A 125 -0.43 -28.83 -0.73
N ASP A 126 0.23 -29.03 0.43
CA ASP A 126 0.84 -30.31 0.78
C ASP A 126 -0.20 -31.34 1.27
N ALA A 127 0.25 -32.57 1.56
CA ALA A 127 -0.64 -33.66 2.02
C ALA A 127 -1.28 -33.38 3.38
N GLN A 128 -0.74 -32.44 4.17
CA GLN A 128 -1.27 -32.02 5.48
C GLN A 128 -2.16 -30.79 5.39
N GLY A 129 -2.41 -30.28 4.19
CA GLY A 129 -3.25 -29.10 3.98
C GLY A 129 -2.55 -27.76 4.16
N ASN A 130 -1.20 -27.75 4.19
CA ASN A 130 -0.46 -26.50 4.31
C ASN A 130 -0.25 -25.86 2.93
N VAL A 131 -0.25 -24.52 2.91
CA VAL A 131 0.13 -23.72 1.75
C VAL A 131 1.32 -22.84 2.14
N VAL A 132 2.43 -22.98 1.44
CA VAL A 132 3.68 -22.27 1.72
C VAL A 132 4.07 -21.38 0.55
N GLN A 133 4.32 -20.13 0.84
CA GLN A 133 4.92 -19.15 -0.06
C GLN A 133 6.19 -18.60 0.58
N GLY A 134 7.34 -18.86 -0.03
CA GLY A 134 8.65 -18.44 0.49
C GLY A 134 9.40 -19.57 1.19
N ASP A 135 10.35 -19.24 2.07
CA ASP A 135 11.23 -20.19 2.75
C ASP A 135 10.62 -20.62 4.09
N ALA A 136 10.20 -21.90 4.20
CA ALA A 136 9.63 -22.44 5.43
C ALA A 136 10.00 -23.88 5.69
N LEU A 137 10.12 -24.24 6.98
CA LEU A 137 10.30 -25.61 7.47
C LEU A 137 9.15 -25.97 8.40
N LEU A 138 8.47 -27.09 8.11
CA LEU A 138 7.30 -27.55 8.83
C LEU A 138 7.59 -28.91 9.47
N ALA A 139 7.25 -29.03 10.76
CA ALA A 139 7.21 -30.29 11.49
C ALA A 139 5.88 -30.41 12.23
N ASP A 140 5.16 -31.51 12.04
CA ASP A 140 3.84 -31.75 12.68
C ASP A 140 2.89 -30.55 12.51
N THR A 141 2.87 -29.96 11.32
CA THR A 141 2.08 -28.76 10.97
C THR A 141 1.00 -29.14 9.96
N SER A 142 -0.23 -28.63 10.16
CA SER A 142 -1.35 -28.91 9.27
C SER A 142 -2.29 -27.73 9.07
N ASN A 143 -2.98 -27.69 7.91
CA ASN A 143 -3.98 -26.68 7.55
C ASN A 143 -3.51 -25.23 7.77
N THR A 144 -2.24 -24.96 7.56
CA THR A 144 -1.59 -23.68 7.88
C THR A 144 -1.15 -22.98 6.60
N PHE A 145 -1.41 -21.67 6.54
CA PHE A 145 -0.88 -20.78 5.51
C PHE A 145 0.39 -20.10 6.01
N ILE A 146 1.46 -20.17 5.25
CA ILE A 146 2.72 -19.49 5.56
C ILE A 146 3.11 -18.64 4.36
N HIS A 147 3.27 -17.35 4.60
CA HIS A 147 3.89 -16.40 3.68
C HIS A 147 5.17 -15.85 4.31
N ALA A 148 6.31 -16.26 3.78
CA ALA A 148 7.64 -15.83 4.23
C ALA A 148 8.28 -14.98 3.14
N SER A 149 8.29 -13.67 3.31
CA SER A 149 8.79 -12.75 2.28
C SER A 149 10.31 -12.55 2.34
N SER A 150 10.92 -12.75 3.51
CA SER A 150 12.35 -12.45 3.69
C SER A 150 13.11 -13.40 4.63
N ARG A 151 12.46 -14.01 5.62
CA ARG A 151 13.10 -14.87 6.63
C ARG A 151 12.61 -16.30 6.51
N LEU A 152 13.44 -17.25 6.92
CA LEU A 152 13.00 -18.62 7.16
C LEU A 152 11.93 -18.63 8.27
N VAL A 153 10.77 -19.23 7.99
CA VAL A 153 9.70 -19.46 8.96
C VAL A 153 9.69 -20.95 9.35
N GLY A 154 9.90 -21.24 10.63
CA GLY A 154 9.80 -22.59 11.18
C GLY A 154 8.49 -22.76 11.96
N THR A 155 7.78 -23.88 11.73
CA THR A 155 6.58 -24.23 12.50
C THR A 155 6.68 -25.66 13.00
N VAL A 156 6.29 -25.89 14.25
CA VAL A 156 6.33 -27.22 14.90
C VAL A 156 5.06 -27.43 15.72
N GLY A 157 4.37 -28.55 15.46
CA GLY A 157 3.21 -28.98 16.28
C GLY A 157 2.02 -28.03 16.28
N VAL A 158 1.80 -27.33 15.17
CA VAL A 158 0.72 -26.32 15.05
C VAL A 158 -0.25 -26.67 13.92
N SER A 159 -1.46 -26.15 14.04
CA SER A 159 -2.50 -26.34 13.02
C SER A 159 -3.42 -25.14 12.89
N ASN A 160 -4.04 -25.00 11.71
CA ASN A 160 -5.07 -24.01 11.43
C ASN A 160 -4.61 -22.56 11.63
N LEU A 161 -3.35 -22.27 11.28
CA LEU A 161 -2.77 -20.94 11.43
C LEU A 161 -2.62 -20.21 10.09
N ILE A 162 -2.55 -18.91 10.20
CA ILE A 162 -2.02 -17.98 9.22
C ILE A 162 -0.74 -17.38 9.81
N VAL A 163 0.38 -17.56 9.13
CA VAL A 163 1.67 -16.95 9.47
C VAL A 163 2.11 -16.11 8.27
N VAL A 164 2.18 -14.80 8.46
CA VAL A 164 2.64 -13.87 7.44
C VAL A 164 3.84 -13.12 7.99
N GLU A 165 4.98 -13.35 7.38
CA GLU A 165 6.24 -12.68 7.67
C GLU A 165 6.53 -11.68 6.55
N THR A 166 6.71 -10.43 6.92
CA THR A 166 7.19 -9.35 6.07
C THR A 166 8.40 -8.68 6.71
N ALA A 167 9.06 -7.81 5.96
CA ALA A 167 10.19 -7.06 6.50
C ALA A 167 9.82 -6.22 7.73
N ASP A 168 8.55 -5.82 7.86
CA ASP A 168 8.05 -4.87 8.85
C ASP A 168 7.45 -5.54 10.08
N ALA A 169 6.79 -6.68 9.89
CA ALA A 169 6.02 -7.34 10.95
C ALA A 169 5.84 -8.83 10.71
N VAL A 170 5.50 -9.54 11.77
CA VAL A 170 5.05 -10.94 11.69
C VAL A 170 3.63 -11.00 12.26
N LEU A 171 2.70 -11.51 11.46
CA LEU A 171 1.35 -11.85 11.89
C LEU A 171 1.24 -13.35 12.12
N VAL A 172 0.75 -13.73 13.30
CA VAL A 172 0.30 -15.11 13.58
C VAL A 172 -1.15 -15.03 14.04
N ALA A 173 -2.01 -15.72 13.33
CA ALA A 173 -3.46 -15.73 13.65
C ALA A 173 -4.04 -17.13 13.46
N ASP A 174 -5.07 -17.46 14.24
CA ASP A 174 -5.94 -18.56 13.90
C ASP A 174 -6.69 -18.22 12.60
N ARG A 175 -6.77 -19.17 11.67
CA ARG A 175 -7.38 -18.95 10.36
C ARG A 175 -8.83 -18.52 10.44
N SER A 176 -9.60 -19.08 11.41
CA SER A 176 -10.99 -18.70 11.65
C SER A 176 -11.15 -17.27 12.17
N GLN A 177 -10.05 -16.63 12.62
CA GLN A 177 -10.03 -15.28 13.16
C GLN A 177 -9.42 -14.25 12.19
N SER A 178 -9.17 -14.62 10.94
CA SER A 178 -8.50 -13.77 9.94
C SER A 178 -9.17 -12.39 9.79
N GLN A 179 -10.49 -12.31 9.86
CA GLN A 179 -11.26 -11.07 9.83
C GLN A 179 -11.01 -10.14 11.04
N ASN A 180 -10.49 -10.67 12.15
CA ASN A 180 -10.18 -9.90 13.36
C ASN A 180 -8.82 -9.20 13.32
N VAL A 181 -8.02 -9.39 12.28
CA VAL A 181 -6.74 -8.65 12.07
C VAL A 181 -6.95 -7.14 12.12
N LYS A 182 -8.11 -6.64 11.70
CA LYS A 182 -8.49 -5.23 11.84
C LYS A 182 -8.40 -4.68 13.29
N LYS A 183 -8.53 -5.53 14.32
CA LYS A 183 -8.36 -5.11 15.72
C LYS A 183 -6.92 -4.75 16.03
N LEU A 184 -5.95 -5.45 15.41
CA LEU A 184 -4.53 -5.11 15.54
C LEU A 184 -4.22 -3.78 14.84
N VAL A 185 -4.79 -3.57 13.65
CA VAL A 185 -4.66 -2.29 12.92
C VAL A 185 -5.16 -1.12 13.79
N GLN A 186 -6.32 -1.28 14.43
CA GLN A 186 -6.84 -0.27 15.36
C GLN A 186 -5.95 -0.03 16.58
N GLN A 187 -5.24 -1.07 17.06
CA GLN A 187 -4.27 -0.90 18.14
C GLN A 187 -3.02 -0.15 17.68
N LEU A 188 -2.48 -0.45 16.48
CA LEU A 188 -1.38 0.29 15.87
C LEU A 188 -1.74 1.78 15.71
N GLU A 189 -2.96 2.08 15.27
CA GLU A 189 -3.46 3.45 15.13
C GLU A 189 -3.51 4.18 16.46
N LYS A 190 -4.09 3.55 17.50
CA LYS A 190 -4.15 4.12 18.86
C LYS A 190 -2.76 4.39 19.45
N GLN A 191 -1.80 3.52 19.15
CA GLN A 191 -0.42 3.64 19.58
C GLN A 191 0.42 4.54 18.69
N LYS A 192 -0.15 5.06 17.58
CA LYS A 192 0.54 5.87 16.57
C LYS A 192 1.82 5.19 16.04
N ARG A 193 1.74 3.88 15.82
CA ARG A 193 2.87 3.09 15.30
C ARG A 193 3.12 3.42 13.84
N GLU A 194 4.38 3.54 13.47
CA GLU A 194 4.78 3.85 12.09
C GLU A 194 4.42 2.72 11.11
N GLU A 195 4.39 1.47 11.55
CA GLU A 195 4.04 0.29 10.76
C GLU A 195 2.61 0.34 10.18
N LEU A 196 1.76 1.23 10.70
CA LEU A 196 0.43 1.49 10.15
C LEU A 196 0.49 2.16 8.77
N SER A 197 1.43 3.06 8.56
CA SER A 197 1.48 3.96 7.41
C SER A 197 2.77 3.88 6.59
N LEU A 198 3.85 3.41 7.19
CA LEU A 198 5.16 3.33 6.56
C LEU A 198 5.64 1.89 6.56
N HIS A 199 5.88 1.37 5.38
CA HIS A 199 6.63 0.12 5.24
C HIS A 199 8.13 0.41 5.34
N ARG A 200 8.92 -0.56 5.80
CA ARG A 200 10.37 -0.49 5.80
C ARG A 200 10.91 -0.12 4.43
N LYS A 201 10.30 -0.72 3.37
CA LYS A 201 10.59 -0.39 1.97
C LYS A 201 9.55 0.59 1.43
N VAL A 202 9.98 1.78 1.06
CA VAL A 202 9.13 2.86 0.57
C VAL A 202 9.45 3.17 -0.89
N HIS A 203 8.42 3.09 -1.75
CA HIS A 203 8.53 3.44 -3.15
C HIS A 203 8.36 4.95 -3.36
N ARG A 204 9.16 5.51 -4.26
CA ARG A 204 9.18 6.92 -4.64
C ARG A 204 9.19 7.04 -6.18
N PRO A 205 8.85 8.18 -6.77
CA PRO A 205 8.92 8.37 -8.21
C PRO A 205 10.31 8.06 -8.77
N TRP A 206 11.37 8.41 -8.05
CA TRP A 206 12.76 8.19 -8.42
C TRP A 206 13.29 6.76 -8.18
N GLY A 207 12.57 5.91 -7.45
CA GLY A 207 13.02 4.55 -7.10
C GLY A 207 12.40 4.06 -5.80
N TRP A 208 13.21 3.57 -4.87
CA TRP A 208 12.78 3.16 -3.54
C TRP A 208 13.94 3.23 -2.54
N TYR A 209 13.59 3.28 -1.27
CA TYR A 209 14.53 3.02 -0.18
C TYR A 209 13.97 1.95 0.77
N ASP A 210 14.88 1.22 1.42
CA ASP A 210 14.59 0.20 2.42
C ASP A 210 15.40 0.52 3.69
N SER A 211 14.74 0.81 4.80
CA SER A 211 15.39 1.03 6.10
C SER A 211 15.78 -0.32 6.69
N ILE A 212 17.08 -0.66 6.62
CA ILE A 212 17.59 -1.99 6.96
C ILE A 212 17.78 -2.14 8.47
N ASP A 213 18.31 -1.10 9.12
CA ASP A 213 18.64 -1.09 10.54
C ASP A 213 18.60 0.33 11.10
N GLU A 214 18.21 0.47 12.36
CA GLU A 214 18.21 1.77 13.03
C GLU A 214 18.37 1.63 14.56
N ALA A 215 19.00 2.63 15.14
CA ALA A 215 19.10 2.82 16.58
C ALA A 215 19.05 4.32 16.90
N GLU A 216 19.18 4.66 18.17
CA GLU A 216 19.04 6.04 18.68
C GLU A 216 19.85 7.08 17.88
N ARG A 217 21.04 6.69 17.37
CA ARG A 217 21.99 7.62 16.74
C ARG A 217 22.41 7.27 15.33
N PHE A 218 21.83 6.22 14.74
CA PHE A 218 22.09 5.87 13.34
C PHE A 218 20.88 5.26 12.66
N LYS A 219 20.83 5.38 11.33
CA LYS A 219 19.89 4.69 10.45
C LYS A 219 20.62 4.25 9.19
N VAL A 220 20.40 2.99 8.79
CA VAL A 220 20.95 2.42 7.56
C VAL A 220 19.84 2.22 6.55
N LYS A 221 20.01 2.77 5.36
CA LYS A 221 19.08 2.59 4.25
C LYS A 221 19.78 1.97 3.04
N ARG A 222 19.11 1.08 2.34
CA ARG A 222 19.45 0.70 0.97
C ARG A 222 18.56 1.50 0.03
N ILE A 223 19.18 2.21 -0.90
CA ILE A 223 18.49 3.10 -1.83
C ILE A 223 18.72 2.63 -3.25
N GLN A 224 17.65 2.51 -4.04
CA GLN A 224 17.75 2.28 -5.47
C GLN A 224 17.18 3.46 -6.23
N VAL A 225 17.97 3.99 -7.18
CA VAL A 225 17.58 5.11 -8.04
C VAL A 225 17.47 4.63 -9.47
N LYS A 226 16.32 4.89 -10.10
CA LYS A 226 16.07 4.55 -11.51
C LYS A 226 17.05 5.28 -12.43
N PRO A 227 17.35 4.73 -13.64
CA PRO A 227 18.12 5.44 -14.66
C PRO A 227 17.57 6.83 -14.94
N GLY A 228 18.43 7.83 -14.99
CA GLY A 228 18.08 9.22 -15.25
C GLY A 228 17.31 9.93 -14.13
N ALA A 229 17.05 9.28 -12.99
CA ALA A 229 16.34 9.89 -11.88
C ALA A 229 17.28 10.47 -10.82
N SER A 230 16.74 11.38 -10.00
CA SER A 230 17.49 12.00 -8.89
C SER A 230 16.60 12.19 -7.66
N LEU A 231 17.21 12.22 -6.50
CA LEU A 231 16.59 12.67 -5.27
C LEU A 231 16.47 14.21 -5.28
N SER A 232 15.74 14.76 -4.31
CA SER A 232 15.68 16.21 -4.09
C SER A 232 17.08 16.79 -3.75
N LEU A 233 17.31 18.05 -4.14
CA LEU A 233 18.40 18.82 -3.55
C LEU A 233 17.97 19.19 -2.13
N GLN A 234 18.71 18.73 -1.12
CA GLN A 234 18.30 18.79 0.28
C GLN A 234 19.46 19.00 1.24
N LYS A 235 19.14 19.34 2.49
CA LYS A 235 20.09 19.31 3.60
C LYS A 235 19.44 18.81 4.88
N HIS A 236 20.25 18.43 5.86
CA HIS A 236 19.85 18.01 7.20
C HIS A 236 20.55 18.83 8.26
N HIS A 237 19.83 19.21 9.32
CA HIS A 237 20.42 20.00 10.40
C HIS A 237 21.07 19.14 11.49
N HIS A 238 20.65 17.88 11.65
CA HIS A 238 21.01 17.07 12.80
C HIS A 238 21.70 15.75 12.48
N ARG A 239 21.89 15.43 11.17
CA ARG A 239 22.55 14.21 10.72
C ARG A 239 23.53 14.44 9.59
N ALA A 240 24.59 13.65 9.58
CA ALA A 240 25.51 13.46 8.46
C ALA A 240 25.22 12.12 7.77
N GLU A 241 25.69 11.95 6.55
CA GLU A 241 25.44 10.74 5.79
C GLU A 241 26.73 10.19 5.16
N HIS A 242 26.83 8.85 5.13
CA HIS A 242 27.86 8.13 4.38
C HIS A 242 27.16 7.29 3.31
N TRP A 243 27.57 7.46 2.06
CA TRP A 243 27.02 6.73 0.93
C TRP A 243 28.07 5.79 0.34
N ILE A 244 27.71 4.53 0.15
CA ILE A 244 28.56 3.51 -0.49
C ILE A 244 27.82 3.05 -1.74
N VAL A 245 28.43 3.18 -2.91
CA VAL A 245 27.85 2.71 -4.17
C VAL A 245 28.07 1.19 -4.28
N VAL A 246 26.96 0.44 -4.35
CA VAL A 246 26.96 -1.01 -4.47
C VAL A 246 26.83 -1.46 -5.91
N LYS A 247 26.05 -0.70 -6.72
CA LYS A 247 25.79 -0.98 -8.12
C LYS A 247 25.58 0.30 -8.92
N GLY A 248 26.19 0.38 -10.09
CA GLY A 248 26.05 1.50 -11.00
C GLY A 248 27.00 2.64 -10.67
N THR A 249 26.64 3.86 -11.10
CA THR A 249 27.42 5.08 -10.88
C THR A 249 26.51 6.17 -10.35
N ALA A 250 26.89 6.77 -9.25
CA ALA A 250 26.21 7.90 -8.64
C ALA A 250 26.84 9.22 -9.08
N GLU A 251 26.01 10.19 -9.44
CA GLU A 251 26.38 11.59 -9.47
C GLU A 251 25.98 12.20 -8.13
N VAL A 252 26.97 12.68 -7.39
CA VAL A 252 26.79 13.25 -6.05
C VAL A 252 27.09 14.73 -6.09
N THR A 253 26.08 15.55 -5.81
CA THR A 253 26.24 16.96 -5.49
C THR A 253 26.44 17.09 -3.98
N CYS A 254 27.49 17.79 -3.55
CA CYS A 254 27.77 18.10 -2.16
C CYS A 254 28.37 19.52 -2.07
N GLY A 255 27.57 20.48 -1.58
CA GLY A 255 27.85 21.91 -1.73
C GLY A 255 27.99 22.29 -3.20
N ASP A 256 29.08 22.96 -3.53
CA ASP A 256 29.40 23.38 -4.90
C ASP A 256 30.09 22.30 -5.76
N LYS A 257 30.33 21.12 -5.19
CA LYS A 257 31.03 20.04 -5.88
C LYS A 257 30.06 19.01 -6.44
N VAL A 258 30.30 18.63 -7.70
CA VAL A 258 29.62 17.49 -8.34
C VAL A 258 30.68 16.44 -8.67
N THR A 259 30.51 15.23 -8.18
CA THR A 259 31.46 14.13 -8.37
C THR A 259 30.74 12.86 -8.81
N LEU A 260 31.41 12.06 -9.63
CA LEU A 260 30.97 10.70 -9.94
C LEU A 260 31.60 9.73 -8.95
N VAL A 261 30.75 8.89 -8.35
CA VAL A 261 31.13 7.84 -7.42
C VAL A 261 30.71 6.51 -8.02
N THR A 262 31.67 5.63 -8.30
CA THR A 262 31.43 4.34 -8.94
C THR A 262 31.32 3.21 -7.92
N GLU A 263 31.02 1.98 -8.38
CA GLU A 263 30.96 0.79 -7.53
C GLU A 263 32.18 0.65 -6.64
N ASN A 264 31.95 0.22 -5.38
CA ASN A 264 32.95 0.09 -4.32
C ASN A 264 33.59 1.41 -3.84
N GLN A 265 33.09 2.54 -4.29
CA GLN A 265 33.49 3.85 -3.76
C GLN A 265 32.44 4.39 -2.79
N SER A 266 32.88 5.29 -1.92
CA SER A 266 32.04 5.94 -0.92
C SER A 266 32.26 7.45 -0.89
N THR A 267 31.28 8.16 -0.36
CA THR A 267 31.35 9.59 -0.11
C THR A 267 30.75 9.93 1.25
N TYR A 268 31.19 11.04 1.82
CA TYR A 268 30.68 11.61 3.05
C TYR A 268 29.95 12.91 2.79
N ILE A 269 28.75 13.04 3.33
CA ILE A 269 27.94 14.26 3.31
C ILE A 269 27.96 14.85 4.73
N PRO A 270 28.61 16.00 4.93
CA PRO A 270 28.67 16.65 6.23
C PRO A 270 27.31 17.13 6.71
N LEU A 271 27.18 17.27 8.01
CA LEU A 271 26.01 17.87 8.68
C LEU A 271 25.78 19.30 8.12
N GLY A 272 24.55 19.59 7.72
CA GLY A 272 24.14 20.90 7.21
C GLY A 272 24.49 21.18 5.75
N GLU A 273 25.24 20.28 5.08
CA GLU A 273 25.65 20.48 3.69
C GLU A 273 24.50 20.17 2.72
N VAL A 274 24.36 21.02 1.70
CA VAL A 274 23.38 20.84 0.64
C VAL A 274 23.86 19.73 -0.31
N HIS A 275 23.01 18.73 -0.56
CA HIS A 275 23.42 17.57 -1.33
C HIS A 275 22.30 16.97 -2.17
N ARG A 276 22.66 16.20 -3.19
CA ARG A 276 21.75 15.43 -4.03
C ARG A 276 22.43 14.17 -4.55
N LEU A 277 21.66 13.08 -4.61
CA LEU A 277 22.01 11.83 -5.28
C LEU A 277 21.28 11.77 -6.62
N ALA A 278 22.00 11.50 -7.71
CA ALA A 278 21.43 11.27 -9.02
C ALA A 278 22.02 10.00 -9.66
N ASN A 279 21.25 9.36 -10.53
CA ASN A 279 21.70 8.26 -11.38
C ASN A 279 21.84 8.73 -12.83
N PRO A 280 23.03 9.09 -13.30
CA PRO A 280 23.25 9.50 -14.69
C PRO A 280 23.32 8.31 -15.66
N GLY A 281 23.33 7.06 -15.13
CA GLY A 281 23.53 5.84 -15.91
C GLY A 281 22.25 5.29 -16.54
N SER A 282 22.40 4.20 -17.30
CA SER A 282 21.32 3.47 -17.96
C SER A 282 20.83 2.25 -17.17
N ILE A 283 21.48 1.91 -16.06
CA ILE A 283 21.09 0.83 -15.16
C ILE A 283 20.67 1.39 -13.80
N PRO A 284 19.87 0.65 -12.99
CA PRO A 284 19.57 1.08 -11.63
C PRO A 284 20.84 1.29 -10.81
N LEU A 285 20.91 2.43 -10.12
CA LEU A 285 21.92 2.73 -9.11
C LEU A 285 21.46 2.19 -7.77
N GLU A 286 22.33 1.48 -7.04
CA GLU A 286 22.07 1.06 -5.66
C GLU A 286 23.18 1.58 -4.74
N ILE A 287 22.78 2.16 -3.62
CA ILE A 287 23.68 2.60 -2.56
C ILE A 287 23.26 2.06 -1.20
N ILE A 288 24.21 1.95 -0.30
CA ILE A 288 23.96 1.89 1.14
C ILE A 288 24.24 3.27 1.72
N GLU A 289 23.25 3.80 2.40
CA GLU A 289 23.30 5.06 3.13
C GLU A 289 23.35 4.78 4.62
N VAL A 290 24.33 5.33 5.30
CA VAL A 290 24.40 5.33 6.77
C VAL A 290 24.21 6.77 7.24
N GLN A 291 23.09 7.04 7.87
CA GLN A 291 22.80 8.30 8.54
C GLN A 291 23.28 8.23 9.99
N SER A 292 23.89 9.27 10.50
CA SER A 292 24.43 9.35 11.86
C SER A 292 24.21 10.75 12.43
N GLY A 293 23.59 10.83 13.60
CA GLY A 293 23.29 12.13 14.20
C GLY A 293 22.47 12.06 15.48
N SER A 294 22.09 13.23 15.98
CA SER A 294 21.27 13.37 17.18
C SER A 294 19.77 13.26 16.90
N TYR A 295 19.37 13.45 15.65
CA TYR A 295 17.98 13.33 15.20
C TYR A 295 17.93 12.81 13.77
N LEU A 296 17.08 11.81 13.51
CA LEU A 296 17.03 11.07 12.24
C LEU A 296 15.64 11.11 11.58
N GLY A 297 14.72 11.94 12.08
CA GLY A 297 13.37 12.10 11.56
C GLY A 297 13.36 12.64 10.11
N GLU A 298 12.36 12.24 9.33
CA GLU A 298 12.19 12.71 7.94
C GLU A 298 11.79 14.19 7.86
N ASP A 299 11.30 14.78 8.95
CA ASP A 299 11.01 16.21 9.13
C ASP A 299 12.26 17.09 9.28
N ASP A 300 13.45 16.49 9.50
CA ASP A 300 14.76 17.19 9.42
C ASP A 300 15.20 17.52 7.99
N ILE A 301 14.46 17.05 6.97
CA ILE A 301 14.82 17.27 5.58
C ILE A 301 14.34 18.64 5.11
N VAL A 302 15.28 19.53 4.81
CA VAL A 302 15.01 20.79 4.10
C VAL A 302 15.26 20.58 2.62
N ARG A 303 14.22 20.71 1.79
CA ARG A 303 14.29 20.53 0.33
C ARG A 303 14.36 21.89 -0.37
N PHE A 304 15.31 22.04 -1.28
CA PHE A 304 15.49 23.26 -2.11
C PHE A 304 14.93 23.08 -3.52
N GLU A 305 15.19 21.91 -4.14
CA GLU A 305 14.68 21.55 -5.45
C GLU A 305 14.18 20.11 -5.41
N ASP A 306 12.98 19.91 -5.89
CA ASP A 306 12.40 18.57 -6.02
C ASP A 306 11.62 18.46 -7.33
N THR A 307 12.13 17.66 -8.25
CA THR A 307 11.50 17.38 -9.55
C THR A 307 10.11 16.75 -9.42
N TYR A 308 9.74 16.28 -8.23
CA TYR A 308 8.52 15.54 -7.95
C TYR A 308 7.50 16.33 -7.10
N GLY A 309 7.68 17.64 -6.93
CA GLY A 309 6.70 18.54 -6.33
C GLY A 309 6.52 18.42 -4.80
N ARG A 310 7.55 17.96 -4.07
CA ARG A 310 7.54 17.84 -2.59
C ARG A 310 8.16 19.03 -1.86
N VAL A 311 8.36 20.12 -2.56
CA VAL A 311 8.82 21.38 -1.98
C VAL A 311 7.63 22.10 -1.37
N GLY A 312 7.55 22.22 -0.06
CA GLY A 312 6.49 22.89 0.67
C GLY A 312 6.89 23.13 2.10
#